data_19b27d11698a932f272cde88543b0a00
#
_entry.id   19b27d11698a932f272cde88543b0a00
#
_cell.length_a   1.000
_cell.length_b   1.000
_cell.length_c   1.000
_cell.angle_alpha   90.00
_cell.angle_beta   90.00
_cell.angle_gamma   90.00
#
_symmetry.space_group_name_H-M   'P 1'
#
loop_
_entity.id
_entity.type
_entity.pdbx_description
1 polymer ?
#
loop_
_entity_poly.entity_id
_entity_poly.type
_entity_poly.pdbx_seq_one_letter_code
_entity_poly.pdbx_strand_id
1 'polypeptide(L)'
;MSKDNANKKQASMDNIYRLDGRVPVGKAIPFGLQHILAMFVANIAPIIIVAGACGMSAQESARLIQSAMIIAGIGSLIQMFPLWRVGSGLPIVMGISFTFVSVFCYLGPVYGYNVIMGAVLVGGIIEGVLGLLAKYWVKLITPVVAASVVTAIGFSLLSVGAASFGGGSGSDNFGSVENWILGVVTLMCCLVFHIFAKSYWKQLSVLFGLIVGYIVEVCMGMVDFSALKDTSIIALPQIMPFKPEFNANAILSVTLIFLVSATETIGDTSALAVSGLGRDVTEKETSGSIACDGFVSALSSVFGCLPITSFSQNVGLVAMTKVVNRFTIATGAIIMILAGIFPVFGAVLATLPDAVLGGCTIMMFGTIVVSGIQMLGRCGYTQRNITITALSLSIGLGFTQVPEIFAIFPKIIQTVFAENCVAVVFIVAIILNLVLPKNMEADGGTAEA
;
A
#
# COMPACT_ATOMS: atom_id res chain seq x y z
N MET A 1 15.90 -0.94 -40.88
CA MET A 1 15.00 -1.43 -39.82
C MET A 1 15.56 -2.77 -39.38
N SER A 2 16.13 -2.80 -38.17
CA SER A 2 16.81 -3.99 -37.60
C SER A 2 15.83 -5.15 -37.41
N LYS A 3 16.30 -6.41 -37.59
CA LYS A 3 15.54 -7.64 -37.30
C LYS A 3 14.92 -7.66 -35.88
N ASP A 4 15.52 -6.92 -34.93
CA ASP A 4 14.99 -6.73 -33.58
C ASP A 4 13.64 -5.97 -33.52
N ASN A 5 13.39 -5.03 -34.44
CA ASN A 5 12.13 -4.30 -34.49
C ASN A 5 11.00 -5.11 -35.14
N ALA A 6 11.32 -6.05 -36.01
CA ALA A 6 10.32 -6.95 -36.60
C ALA A 6 9.86 -8.02 -35.63
N ASN A 7 10.76 -8.57 -34.77
CA ASN A 7 10.44 -9.55 -33.74
C ASN A 7 9.58 -8.95 -32.60
N LYS A 8 9.67 -7.64 -32.33
CA LYS A 8 8.83 -6.98 -31.31
C LYS A 8 7.34 -6.89 -31.70
N LYS A 9 7.01 -7.01 -32.97
CA LYS A 9 5.62 -6.94 -33.46
C LYS A 9 4.90 -8.29 -33.49
N GLN A 10 5.62 -9.41 -33.48
CA GLN A 10 5.02 -10.74 -33.49
C GLN A 10 4.62 -11.17 -32.08
N ALA A 11 3.37 -11.58 -31.91
CA ALA A 11 2.88 -12.07 -30.63
C ALA A 11 3.52 -13.42 -30.30
N SER A 12 4.31 -13.50 -29.22
CA SER A 12 4.98 -14.72 -28.76
C SER A 12 4.89 -14.86 -27.26
N MET A 13 4.83 -16.09 -26.77
CA MET A 13 4.88 -16.39 -25.33
C MET A 13 6.23 -16.02 -24.71
N ASP A 14 7.33 -16.08 -25.46
CA ASP A 14 8.66 -15.73 -24.95
C ASP A 14 8.75 -14.23 -24.55
N ASN A 15 7.85 -13.41 -25.09
CA ASN A 15 7.78 -11.99 -24.73
C ASN A 15 7.32 -11.75 -23.29
N ILE A 16 6.74 -12.75 -22.62
CA ILE A 16 6.27 -12.61 -21.22
C ILE A 16 7.41 -12.29 -20.25
N TYR A 17 8.63 -12.72 -20.57
CA TYR A 17 9.85 -12.46 -19.78
C TYR A 17 10.65 -11.25 -20.29
N ARG A 18 10.10 -10.49 -21.23
CA ARG A 18 10.68 -9.25 -21.76
C ARG A 18 9.80 -8.07 -21.39
N LEU A 19 10.40 -6.94 -21.09
CA LEU A 19 9.67 -5.73 -20.73
C LEU A 19 8.67 -5.32 -21.82
N ASP A 20 9.10 -5.41 -23.07
CA ASP A 20 8.33 -5.06 -24.26
C ASP A 20 8.10 -6.26 -25.17
N GLY A 21 7.01 -6.21 -25.90
CA GLY A 21 6.61 -7.22 -26.87
C GLY A 21 5.16 -7.61 -26.66
N ARG A 22 4.51 -8.06 -27.74
CA ARG A 22 3.12 -8.53 -27.65
C ARG A 22 3.09 -10.01 -27.25
N VAL A 23 2.28 -10.31 -26.25
CA VAL A 23 1.88 -11.66 -25.86
C VAL A 23 0.48 -11.92 -26.44
N PRO A 24 0.14 -13.14 -26.90
CA PRO A 24 -1.23 -13.45 -27.32
C PRO A 24 -2.23 -13.10 -26.20
N VAL A 25 -3.27 -12.32 -26.50
CA VAL A 25 -4.20 -11.76 -25.50
C VAL A 25 -4.78 -12.84 -24.59
N GLY A 26 -5.24 -13.95 -25.17
CA GLY A 26 -5.80 -15.08 -24.40
C GLY A 26 -4.81 -15.72 -23.42
N LYS A 27 -3.49 -15.52 -23.61
CA LYS A 27 -2.43 -15.97 -22.68
C LYS A 27 -2.00 -14.86 -21.72
N ALA A 28 -2.11 -13.60 -22.15
CA ALA A 28 -1.79 -12.44 -21.30
C ALA A 28 -2.82 -12.25 -20.18
N ILE A 29 -4.11 -12.40 -20.46
CA ILE A 29 -5.21 -12.21 -19.51
C ILE A 29 -5.04 -13.02 -18.21
N PRO A 30 -4.77 -14.34 -18.20
CA PRO A 30 -4.58 -15.08 -16.96
C PRO A 30 -3.44 -14.53 -16.09
N PHE A 31 -2.33 -14.10 -16.68
CA PHE A 31 -1.22 -13.54 -15.94
C PHE A 31 -1.52 -12.11 -15.43
N GLY A 32 -2.21 -11.29 -16.23
CA GLY A 32 -2.70 -9.99 -15.77
C GLY A 32 -3.69 -10.12 -14.63
N LEU A 33 -4.66 -11.03 -14.75
CA LEU A 33 -5.62 -11.32 -13.68
C LEU A 33 -4.94 -11.81 -12.40
N GLN A 34 -3.87 -12.59 -12.55
CA GLN A 34 -3.05 -13.05 -11.44
C GLN A 34 -2.53 -11.90 -10.57
N HIS A 35 -2.06 -10.81 -11.20
CA HIS A 35 -1.60 -9.62 -10.49
C HIS A 35 -2.73 -8.94 -9.71
N ILE A 36 -3.93 -8.86 -10.30
CA ILE A 36 -5.08 -8.24 -9.65
C ILE A 36 -5.58 -9.08 -8.48
N LEU A 37 -5.70 -10.39 -8.65
CA LEU A 37 -6.13 -11.28 -7.57
C LEU A 37 -5.15 -11.29 -6.38
N ALA A 38 -3.84 -11.18 -6.64
CA ALA A 38 -2.83 -11.14 -5.58
C ALA A 38 -2.93 -9.88 -4.70
N MET A 39 -3.32 -8.74 -5.28
CA MET A 39 -3.47 -7.47 -4.56
C MET A 39 -4.91 -7.18 -4.10
N PHE A 40 -5.88 -7.99 -4.51
CA PHE A 40 -7.31 -7.67 -4.40
C PHE A 40 -7.73 -7.30 -2.97
N VAL A 41 -7.47 -8.18 -2.01
CA VAL A 41 -7.81 -7.94 -0.60
C VAL A 41 -7.05 -6.74 -0.04
N ALA A 42 -5.76 -6.66 -0.36
CA ALA A 42 -4.90 -5.58 0.11
C ALA A 42 -5.28 -4.21 -0.46
N ASN A 43 -5.93 -4.17 -1.63
CA ASN A 43 -6.44 -2.92 -2.21
C ASN A 43 -7.76 -2.46 -1.56
N ILE A 44 -8.54 -3.39 -1.01
CA ILE A 44 -9.87 -3.11 -0.44
C ILE A 44 -9.81 -2.87 1.07
N ALA A 45 -9.01 -3.64 1.79
CA ALA A 45 -8.95 -3.58 3.24
C ALA A 45 -8.68 -2.17 3.79
N PRO A 46 -7.73 -1.37 3.26
CA PRO A 46 -7.52 0.00 3.73
C PRO A 46 -8.76 0.89 3.60
N ILE A 47 -9.54 0.69 2.53
CA ILE A 47 -10.74 1.48 2.27
C ILE A 47 -11.79 1.21 3.34
N ILE A 48 -12.08 -0.06 3.59
CA ILE A 48 -13.12 -0.46 4.57
C ILE A 48 -12.69 -0.03 5.97
N ILE A 49 -11.42 -0.24 6.33
CA ILE A 49 -10.89 0.17 7.64
C ILE A 49 -11.03 1.69 7.85
N VAL A 50 -10.61 2.50 6.88
CA VAL A 50 -10.70 3.97 7.00
C VAL A 50 -12.15 4.44 6.93
N ALA A 51 -12.97 3.85 6.07
CA ALA A 51 -14.40 4.15 5.99
C ALA A 51 -15.11 3.84 7.31
N GLY A 52 -14.83 2.70 7.93
CA GLY A 52 -15.33 2.33 9.25
C GLY A 52 -14.90 3.32 10.33
N ALA A 53 -13.62 3.68 10.38
CA ALA A 53 -13.10 4.67 11.33
C ALA A 53 -13.75 6.06 11.15
N CYS A 54 -14.12 6.42 9.91
CA CYS A 54 -14.81 7.68 9.60
C CYS A 54 -16.34 7.60 9.78
N GLY A 55 -16.90 6.46 10.16
CA GLY A 55 -18.35 6.27 10.32
C GLY A 55 -19.12 6.35 9.00
N MET A 56 -18.49 5.97 7.89
CA MET A 56 -19.11 6.03 6.56
C MET A 56 -20.12 4.91 6.35
N SER A 57 -21.15 5.20 5.57
CA SER A 57 -22.14 4.20 5.17
C SER A 57 -21.56 3.15 4.20
N ALA A 58 -22.22 1.99 4.10
CA ALA A 58 -21.86 0.95 3.15
C ALA A 58 -21.90 1.45 1.70
N GLN A 59 -22.83 2.36 1.35
CA GLN A 59 -22.91 2.96 0.02
C GLN A 59 -21.72 3.87 -0.29
N GLU A 60 -21.27 4.66 0.69
CA GLU A 60 -20.08 5.49 0.55
C GLU A 60 -18.82 4.61 0.40
N SER A 61 -18.68 3.59 1.23
CA SER A 61 -17.60 2.61 1.13
C SER A 61 -17.55 1.91 -0.24
N ALA A 62 -18.72 1.52 -0.78
CA ALA A 62 -18.82 0.94 -2.11
C ALA A 62 -18.34 1.89 -3.22
N ARG A 63 -18.66 3.20 -3.11
CA ARG A 63 -18.16 4.23 -4.03
C ARG A 63 -16.65 4.39 -3.95
N LEU A 64 -16.08 4.35 -2.74
CA LEU A 64 -14.62 4.40 -2.56
C LEU A 64 -13.94 3.21 -3.22
N ILE A 65 -14.48 1.99 -3.04
CA ILE A 65 -13.95 0.77 -3.65
C ILE A 65 -14.03 0.88 -5.19
N GLN A 66 -15.15 1.35 -5.72
CA GLN A 66 -15.31 1.60 -7.15
C GLN A 66 -14.23 2.54 -7.69
N SER A 67 -14.09 3.71 -7.07
CA SER A 67 -13.09 4.71 -7.46
C SER A 67 -11.67 4.16 -7.35
N ALA A 68 -11.37 3.42 -6.28
CA ALA A 68 -10.07 2.79 -6.08
C ALA A 68 -9.70 1.84 -7.21
N MET A 69 -10.61 0.97 -7.64
CA MET A 69 -10.37 0.03 -8.72
C MET A 69 -10.08 0.74 -10.05
N ILE A 70 -10.85 1.77 -10.37
CA ILE A 70 -10.67 2.52 -11.63
C ILE A 70 -9.35 3.30 -11.60
N ILE A 71 -9.10 4.09 -10.53
CA ILE A 71 -7.93 4.96 -10.48
C ILE A 71 -6.64 4.15 -10.31
N ALA A 72 -6.65 3.04 -9.55
CA ALA A 72 -5.51 2.15 -9.45
C ALA A 72 -5.19 1.48 -10.80
N GLY A 73 -6.20 1.10 -11.56
CA GLY A 73 -6.02 0.61 -12.93
C GLY A 73 -5.42 1.65 -13.86
N ILE A 74 -5.93 2.89 -13.84
CA ILE A 74 -5.39 4.03 -14.61
C ILE A 74 -3.95 4.32 -14.17
N GLY A 75 -3.68 4.40 -12.87
CA GLY A 75 -2.35 4.63 -12.32
C GLY A 75 -1.36 3.55 -12.76
N SER A 76 -1.76 2.27 -12.70
CA SER A 76 -0.94 1.15 -13.19
C SER A 76 -0.61 1.27 -14.67
N LEU A 77 -1.55 1.72 -15.51
CA LEU A 77 -1.28 1.98 -16.93
C LEU A 77 -0.31 3.14 -17.11
N ILE A 78 -0.43 4.22 -16.33
CA ILE A 78 0.51 5.36 -16.38
C ILE A 78 1.90 4.92 -15.91
N GLN A 79 2.01 4.09 -14.87
CA GLN A 79 3.29 3.54 -14.43
C GLN A 79 3.99 2.74 -15.54
N MET A 80 3.24 1.88 -16.24
CA MET A 80 3.78 1.03 -17.31
C MET A 80 4.04 1.81 -18.62
N PHE A 81 3.19 2.78 -18.92
CA PHE A 81 3.23 3.58 -20.15
C PHE A 81 3.30 5.07 -19.80
N PRO A 82 4.49 5.58 -19.46
CA PRO A 82 4.65 6.91 -18.90
C PRO A 82 4.05 8.03 -19.75
N LEU A 83 3.36 8.95 -19.07
CA LEU A 83 2.92 10.21 -19.63
C LEU A 83 4.00 11.28 -19.33
N TRP A 84 4.76 11.67 -20.33
CA TRP A 84 5.89 12.58 -20.19
C TRP A 84 6.94 12.05 -19.19
N ARG A 85 7.03 12.57 -17.96
CA ARG A 85 7.95 12.16 -16.90
C ARG A 85 7.25 11.46 -15.74
N VAL A 86 5.93 11.24 -15.84
CA VAL A 86 5.10 10.58 -14.85
C VAL A 86 4.95 9.11 -15.26
N GLY A 87 5.41 8.21 -14.42
CA GLY A 87 5.48 6.77 -14.68
C GLY A 87 6.91 6.28 -14.84
N SER A 88 7.18 5.09 -14.31
CA SER A 88 8.50 4.46 -14.36
C SER A 88 8.83 3.78 -15.70
N GLY A 89 7.80 3.36 -16.45
CA GLY A 89 7.94 2.46 -17.58
C GLY A 89 8.21 1.00 -17.17
N LEU A 90 8.10 0.68 -15.91
CA LEU A 90 8.21 -0.67 -15.36
C LEU A 90 6.84 -1.31 -15.13
N PRO A 91 6.74 -2.64 -15.05
CA PRO A 91 5.48 -3.34 -14.84
C PRO A 91 5.03 -3.27 -13.37
N ILE A 92 4.88 -2.05 -12.86
CA ILE A 92 4.40 -1.76 -11.51
C ILE A 92 2.89 -1.68 -11.54
N VAL A 93 2.25 -2.43 -10.65
CA VAL A 93 0.82 -2.31 -10.38
C VAL A 93 0.64 -1.38 -9.19
N MET A 94 -0.36 -0.50 -9.25
CA MET A 94 -0.68 0.46 -8.21
C MET A 94 -1.95 0.03 -7.47
N GLY A 95 -2.02 0.37 -6.20
CA GLY A 95 -3.19 0.14 -5.36
C GLY A 95 -3.22 1.06 -4.15
N ILE A 96 -4.25 0.93 -3.32
CA ILE A 96 -4.40 1.73 -2.10
C ILE A 96 -3.25 1.44 -1.13
N SER A 97 -2.61 2.49 -0.68
CA SER A 97 -1.47 2.41 0.22
C SER A 97 -1.87 2.19 1.67
N PHE A 98 -1.29 1.18 2.31
CA PHE A 98 -1.44 0.95 3.76
C PHE A 98 -0.72 1.98 4.61
N THR A 99 0.29 2.65 4.06
CA THR A 99 1.13 3.62 4.76
C THR A 99 0.33 4.77 5.36
N PHE A 100 -0.82 5.11 4.78
CA PHE A 100 -1.69 6.21 5.22
C PHE A 100 -2.77 5.78 6.21
N VAL A 101 -3.04 4.48 6.37
CA VAL A 101 -4.23 3.98 7.09
C VAL A 101 -4.25 4.45 8.54
N SER A 102 -3.15 4.29 9.29
CA SER A 102 -3.11 4.66 10.70
C SER A 102 -3.40 6.15 10.91
N VAL A 103 -2.82 7.01 10.06
CA VAL A 103 -3.05 8.47 10.12
C VAL A 103 -4.48 8.83 9.73
N PHE A 104 -5.06 8.17 8.75
CA PHE A 104 -6.44 8.44 8.35
C PHE A 104 -7.47 7.94 9.37
N CYS A 105 -7.21 6.81 10.05
CA CYS A 105 -8.03 6.36 11.17
C CYS A 105 -8.02 7.34 12.35
N TYR A 106 -6.96 8.12 12.50
CA TYR A 106 -6.91 9.21 13.46
C TYR A 106 -7.55 10.51 12.94
N LEU A 107 -7.17 10.96 11.72
CA LEU A 107 -7.66 12.23 11.16
C LEU A 107 -9.15 12.20 10.83
N GLY A 108 -9.69 11.07 10.41
CA GLY A 108 -11.09 10.92 10.01
C GLY A 108 -12.08 11.28 11.10
N PRO A 109 -12.00 10.64 12.28
CA PRO A 109 -12.87 10.96 13.41
C PRO A 109 -12.70 12.39 13.94
N VAL A 110 -11.49 12.96 13.84
CA VAL A 110 -11.17 14.30 14.41
C VAL A 110 -11.57 15.44 13.48
N TYR A 111 -11.30 15.30 12.18
CA TYR A 111 -11.45 16.40 11.21
C TYR A 111 -12.47 16.10 10.11
N GLY A 112 -12.89 14.86 9.96
CA GLY A 112 -13.79 14.42 8.88
C GLY A 112 -13.05 14.01 7.60
N TYR A 113 -13.75 13.20 6.79
CA TYR A 113 -13.20 12.63 5.56
C TYR A 113 -12.90 13.69 4.48
N ASN A 114 -13.66 14.79 4.44
CA ASN A 114 -13.43 15.91 3.50
C ASN A 114 -12.04 16.54 3.70
N VAL A 115 -11.58 16.64 4.96
CA VAL A 115 -10.25 17.16 5.28
C VAL A 115 -9.16 16.18 4.86
N ILE A 116 -9.40 14.88 4.98
CA ILE A 116 -8.48 13.86 4.43
C ILE A 116 -8.33 14.06 2.93
N MET A 117 -9.42 14.25 2.19
CA MET A 117 -9.37 14.46 0.73
C MET A 117 -8.57 15.70 0.35
N GLY A 118 -8.76 16.82 1.09
CA GLY A 118 -7.96 18.03 0.90
C GLY A 118 -6.47 17.82 1.17
N ALA A 119 -6.15 17.08 2.23
CA ALA A 119 -4.78 16.77 2.59
C ALA A 119 -4.11 15.82 1.58
N VAL A 120 -4.83 14.82 1.07
CA VAL A 120 -4.35 13.91 0.02
C VAL A 120 -4.11 14.64 -1.29
N LEU A 121 -5.01 15.55 -1.67
CA LEU A 121 -4.84 16.36 -2.88
C LEU A 121 -3.53 17.17 -2.83
N VAL A 122 -3.31 17.90 -1.74
CA VAL A 122 -2.12 18.74 -1.59
C VAL A 122 -0.86 17.88 -1.43
N GLY A 123 -0.88 16.88 -0.56
CA GLY A 123 0.25 15.99 -0.31
C GLY A 123 0.67 15.21 -1.55
N GLY A 124 -0.31 14.71 -2.33
CA GLY A 124 -0.05 14.01 -3.58
C GLY A 124 0.56 14.91 -4.65
N ILE A 125 0.11 16.17 -4.78
CA ILE A 125 0.76 17.14 -5.68
C ILE A 125 2.21 17.40 -5.23
N ILE A 126 2.44 17.56 -3.94
CA ILE A 126 3.80 17.78 -3.40
C ILE A 126 4.69 16.56 -3.70
N GLU A 127 4.23 15.33 -3.42
CA GLU A 127 4.99 14.12 -3.76
C GLU A 127 5.25 14.01 -5.26
N GLY A 128 4.26 14.29 -6.10
CA GLY A 128 4.40 14.28 -7.55
C GLY A 128 5.49 15.24 -8.04
N VAL A 129 5.51 16.45 -7.51
CA VAL A 129 6.55 17.45 -7.82
C VAL A 129 7.91 17.00 -7.27
N LEU A 130 7.97 16.49 -6.05
CA LEU A 130 9.20 15.94 -5.47
C LEU A 130 9.71 14.74 -6.27
N GLY A 131 8.82 13.91 -6.80
CA GLY A 131 9.18 12.84 -7.72
C GLY A 131 9.88 13.35 -8.97
N LEU A 132 9.38 14.43 -9.61
CA LEU A 132 10.06 15.05 -10.75
C LEU A 132 11.45 15.61 -10.39
N LEU A 133 11.68 15.94 -9.12
CA LEU A 133 12.93 16.46 -8.57
C LEU A 133 13.73 15.37 -7.82
N ALA A 134 13.38 14.11 -7.97
CA ALA A 134 13.92 12.97 -7.19
C ALA A 134 15.46 12.89 -7.20
N LYS A 135 16.10 13.22 -8.34
CA LYS A 135 17.57 13.22 -8.49
C LYS A 135 18.32 14.02 -7.42
N TYR A 136 17.67 15.01 -6.79
CA TYR A 136 18.31 15.89 -5.81
C TYR A 136 18.24 15.34 -4.38
N TRP A 137 17.20 14.58 -4.03
CA TRP A 137 16.92 14.20 -2.65
C TRP A 137 16.91 12.67 -2.39
N VAL A 138 16.67 11.83 -3.42
CA VAL A 138 16.63 10.36 -3.25
C VAL A 138 17.90 9.80 -2.60
N LYS A 139 19.04 10.46 -2.83
CA LYS A 139 20.33 10.07 -2.20
C LYS A 139 20.35 10.18 -0.67
N LEU A 140 19.40 10.92 -0.08
CA LEU A 140 19.24 11.00 1.38
C LEU A 140 18.59 9.73 1.96
N ILE A 141 17.83 9.01 1.13
CA ILE A 141 17.14 7.79 1.52
C ILE A 141 18.08 6.61 1.31
N THR A 142 18.78 6.26 2.37
CA THR A 142 19.63 5.06 2.36
C THR A 142 18.78 3.81 2.61
N PRO A 143 19.26 2.61 2.24
CA PRO A 143 18.52 1.36 2.47
C PRO A 143 18.11 1.15 3.94
N VAL A 144 18.95 1.56 4.91
CA VAL A 144 18.61 1.42 6.33
C VAL A 144 17.47 2.36 6.75
N VAL A 145 17.40 3.57 6.19
CA VAL A 145 16.29 4.49 6.44
C VAL A 145 14.99 3.88 5.89
N ALA A 146 15.00 3.41 4.65
CA ALA A 146 13.85 2.76 4.03
C ALA A 146 13.39 1.53 4.83
N ALA A 147 14.32 0.68 5.24
CA ALA A 147 14.01 -0.52 6.02
C ALA A 147 13.42 -0.21 7.41
N SER A 148 13.94 0.81 8.10
CA SER A 148 13.39 1.28 9.38
C SER A 148 11.97 1.80 9.23
N VAL A 149 11.71 2.54 8.15
CA VAL A 149 10.39 3.08 7.83
C VAL A 149 9.38 1.97 7.51
N VAL A 150 9.73 1.01 6.65
CA VAL A 150 8.85 -0.13 6.33
C VAL A 150 8.52 -0.95 7.58
N THR A 151 9.51 -1.14 8.46
CA THR A 151 9.30 -1.80 9.75
C THR A 151 8.30 -1.02 10.61
N ALA A 152 8.44 0.30 10.68
CA ALA A 152 7.52 1.15 11.44
C ALA A 152 6.09 1.15 10.87
N ILE A 153 5.93 1.16 9.54
CA ILE A 153 4.62 1.01 8.89
C ILE A 153 3.96 -0.28 9.36
N GLY A 154 4.67 -1.40 9.28
CA GLY A 154 4.13 -2.68 9.73
C GLY A 154 3.69 -2.64 11.19
N PHE A 155 4.49 -2.10 12.10
CA PHE A 155 4.15 -1.98 13.52
C PHE A 155 2.95 -1.04 13.76
N SER A 156 2.84 0.07 13.04
CA SER A 156 1.72 1.00 13.17
C SER A 156 0.36 0.39 12.79
N LEU A 157 0.39 -0.60 11.93
CA LEU A 157 -0.81 -1.28 11.44
C LEU A 157 -1.28 -2.42 12.33
N LEU A 158 -0.45 -2.93 13.27
CA LEU A 158 -0.82 -4.06 14.10
C LEU A 158 -2.05 -3.77 14.97
N SER A 159 -2.12 -2.58 15.57
CA SER A 159 -3.28 -2.15 16.36
C SER A 159 -4.54 -2.00 15.50
N VAL A 160 -4.39 -1.49 14.28
CA VAL A 160 -5.50 -1.37 13.31
C VAL A 160 -6.02 -2.75 12.92
N GLY A 161 -5.13 -3.70 12.63
CA GLY A 161 -5.51 -5.09 12.32
C GLY A 161 -6.21 -5.78 13.48
N ALA A 162 -5.72 -5.56 14.72
CA ALA A 162 -6.36 -6.11 15.92
C ALA A 162 -7.75 -5.50 16.17
N ALA A 163 -7.91 -4.19 15.94
CA ALA A 163 -9.20 -3.52 16.05
C ALA A 163 -10.20 -4.06 15.02
N SER A 164 -9.78 -4.24 13.76
CA SER A 164 -10.62 -4.86 12.72
C SER A 164 -10.97 -6.30 13.08
N PHE A 165 -10.02 -7.09 13.61
CA PHE A 165 -10.28 -8.46 14.08
C PHE A 165 -11.37 -8.52 15.17
N GLY A 166 -11.42 -7.50 16.03
CA GLY A 166 -12.46 -7.34 17.05
C GLY A 166 -13.82 -6.93 16.51
N GLY A 167 -13.95 -6.60 15.23
CA GLY A 167 -15.20 -6.15 14.59
C GLY A 167 -15.26 -4.65 14.29
N GLY A 168 -14.10 -3.97 14.27
CA GLY A 168 -13.98 -2.53 14.00
C GLY A 168 -14.08 -1.65 15.25
N SER A 169 -13.24 -0.62 15.30
CA SER A 169 -13.21 0.30 16.45
C SER A 169 -14.54 1.04 16.56
N GLY A 170 -15.14 1.00 17.76
CA GLY A 170 -16.38 1.71 18.06
C GLY A 170 -17.67 0.98 17.66
N SER A 171 -17.58 -0.27 17.17
CA SER A 171 -18.77 -1.10 16.93
C SER A 171 -19.38 -1.59 18.25
N ASP A 172 -20.71 -1.64 18.30
CA ASP A 172 -21.46 -2.09 19.51
C ASP A 172 -21.13 -3.54 19.91
N ASN A 173 -20.74 -4.37 18.94
CA ASN A 173 -20.38 -5.78 19.14
C ASN A 173 -18.85 -6.01 19.14
N PHE A 174 -18.05 -4.97 19.41
CA PHE A 174 -16.60 -5.09 19.46
C PHE A 174 -16.15 -6.16 20.45
N GLY A 175 -15.30 -7.08 19.99
CA GLY A 175 -14.77 -8.18 20.80
C GLY A 175 -15.79 -9.28 21.11
N SER A 176 -16.94 -9.31 20.43
CA SER A 176 -17.95 -10.37 20.59
C SER A 176 -17.41 -11.74 20.19
N VAL A 177 -18.07 -12.80 20.67
CA VAL A 177 -17.70 -14.18 20.34
C VAL A 177 -17.81 -14.44 18.84
N GLU A 178 -18.81 -13.86 18.20
CA GLU A 178 -19.05 -13.96 16.75
C GLU A 178 -17.86 -13.37 15.96
N ASN A 179 -17.40 -12.16 16.34
CA ASN A 179 -16.24 -11.53 15.71
C ASN A 179 -14.97 -12.35 15.92
N TRP A 180 -14.76 -12.92 17.12
CA TRP A 180 -13.64 -13.82 17.38
C TRP A 180 -13.68 -15.08 16.50
N ILE A 181 -14.85 -15.70 16.34
CA ILE A 181 -15.01 -16.89 15.48
C ILE A 181 -14.67 -16.52 14.04
N LEU A 182 -15.23 -15.43 13.50
CA LEU A 182 -14.99 -14.98 12.14
C LEU A 182 -13.51 -14.67 11.90
N GLY A 183 -12.89 -13.88 12.78
CA GLY A 183 -11.48 -13.51 12.70
C GLY A 183 -10.56 -14.73 12.75
N VAL A 184 -10.78 -15.64 13.70
CA VAL A 184 -9.97 -16.86 13.85
C VAL A 184 -10.15 -17.80 12.64
N VAL A 185 -11.38 -18.07 12.21
CA VAL A 185 -11.63 -18.91 11.03
C VAL A 185 -10.95 -18.35 9.79
N THR A 186 -11.09 -17.05 9.56
CA THR A 186 -10.45 -16.38 8.41
C THR A 186 -8.93 -16.48 8.49
N LEU A 187 -8.33 -16.15 9.63
CA LEU A 187 -6.88 -16.21 9.84
C LEU A 187 -6.35 -17.64 9.66
N MET A 188 -7.04 -18.63 10.23
CA MET A 188 -6.66 -20.04 10.08
C MET A 188 -6.75 -20.52 8.62
N CYS A 189 -7.77 -20.09 7.88
CA CYS A 189 -7.87 -20.35 6.45
C CYS A 189 -6.70 -19.71 5.67
N CYS A 190 -6.40 -18.43 5.92
CA CYS A 190 -5.24 -17.78 5.32
C CYS A 190 -3.96 -18.58 5.60
N LEU A 191 -3.75 -19.00 6.84
CA LEU A 191 -2.56 -19.75 7.26
C LEU A 191 -2.48 -21.14 6.60
N VAL A 192 -3.58 -21.89 6.59
CA VAL A 192 -3.65 -23.22 5.95
C VAL A 192 -3.32 -23.09 4.47
N PHE A 193 -3.94 -22.16 3.75
CA PHE A 193 -3.61 -21.93 2.34
C PHE A 193 -2.17 -21.48 2.16
N HIS A 194 -1.64 -20.60 3.03
CA HIS A 194 -0.27 -20.15 2.96
C HIS A 194 0.76 -21.28 3.15
N ILE A 195 0.47 -22.28 3.98
CA ILE A 195 1.36 -23.41 4.26
C ILE A 195 1.26 -24.48 3.16
N PHE A 196 0.05 -24.87 2.77
CA PHE A 196 -0.16 -26.01 1.89
C PHE A 196 -0.22 -25.67 0.40
N ALA A 197 -0.58 -24.44 0.04
CA ALA A 197 -0.60 -24.03 -1.35
C ALA A 197 0.82 -23.83 -1.91
N LYS A 198 0.99 -24.17 -3.19
CA LYS A 198 2.28 -24.09 -3.89
C LYS A 198 2.28 -22.95 -4.90
N SER A 199 3.48 -22.39 -5.13
CA SER A 199 3.71 -21.38 -6.17
C SER A 199 2.69 -20.23 -6.08
N TYR A 200 2.01 -19.93 -7.18
CA TYR A 200 1.04 -18.85 -7.30
C TYR A 200 -0.12 -18.92 -6.26
N TRP A 201 -0.67 -20.10 -6.01
CA TRP A 201 -1.80 -20.26 -5.09
C TRP A 201 -1.48 -19.78 -3.67
N LYS A 202 -0.20 -19.84 -3.28
CA LYS A 202 0.28 -19.32 -2.01
C LYS A 202 0.08 -17.79 -1.89
N GLN A 203 0.21 -17.05 -2.98
CA GLN A 203 -0.02 -15.60 -3.02
C GLN A 203 -1.50 -15.24 -2.86
N LEU A 204 -2.40 -16.17 -3.19
CA LEU A 204 -3.84 -15.99 -3.03
C LEU A 204 -4.37 -16.43 -1.66
N SER A 205 -3.50 -16.79 -0.72
CA SER A 205 -3.91 -17.32 0.60
C SER A 205 -4.87 -16.36 1.34
N VAL A 206 -4.58 -15.06 1.29
CA VAL A 206 -5.42 -14.02 1.91
C VAL A 206 -6.78 -13.91 1.23
N LEU A 207 -6.83 -14.01 -0.10
CA LEU A 207 -8.09 -14.00 -0.86
C LEU A 207 -8.95 -15.24 -0.53
N PHE A 208 -8.36 -16.42 -0.42
CA PHE A 208 -9.09 -17.63 -0.02
C PHE A 208 -9.61 -17.53 1.41
N GLY A 209 -8.80 -16.99 2.33
CA GLY A 209 -9.24 -16.73 3.70
C GLY A 209 -10.43 -15.78 3.75
N LEU A 210 -10.37 -14.67 2.98
CA LEU A 210 -11.48 -13.73 2.86
C LEU A 210 -12.77 -14.42 2.36
N ILE A 211 -12.67 -15.19 1.29
CA ILE A 211 -13.85 -15.91 0.71
C ILE A 211 -14.46 -16.84 1.74
N VAL A 212 -13.65 -17.65 2.42
CA VAL A 212 -14.15 -18.59 3.44
C VAL A 212 -14.74 -17.85 4.63
N GLY A 213 -14.07 -16.81 5.14
CA GLY A 213 -14.58 -15.98 6.23
C GLY A 213 -15.93 -15.36 5.88
N TYR A 214 -16.05 -14.80 4.68
CA TYR A 214 -17.31 -14.22 4.21
C TYR A 214 -18.43 -15.26 4.06
N ILE A 215 -18.13 -16.46 3.56
CA ILE A 215 -19.11 -17.56 3.49
C ILE A 215 -19.60 -17.93 4.89
N VAL A 216 -18.71 -18.04 5.86
CA VAL A 216 -19.06 -18.37 7.26
C VAL A 216 -20.00 -17.29 7.82
N GLU A 217 -19.70 -16.02 7.58
CA GLU A 217 -20.53 -14.91 8.04
C GLU A 217 -21.93 -14.90 7.41
N VAL A 218 -22.02 -15.15 6.10
CA VAL A 218 -23.31 -15.35 5.43
C VAL A 218 -24.11 -16.50 6.07
N CYS A 219 -23.44 -17.61 6.43
CA CYS A 219 -24.07 -18.73 7.11
C CYS A 219 -24.52 -18.37 8.54
N MET A 220 -23.83 -17.46 9.20
CA MET A 220 -24.21 -16.93 10.51
C MET A 220 -25.36 -15.89 10.45
N GLY A 221 -25.75 -15.47 9.23
CA GLY A 221 -26.81 -14.49 9.01
C GLY A 221 -26.45 -13.06 9.41
N MET A 222 -25.17 -12.72 9.45
CA MET A 222 -24.69 -11.41 9.91
C MET A 222 -24.50 -10.39 8.78
N VAL A 223 -24.58 -10.82 7.50
CA VAL A 223 -24.40 -9.94 6.35
C VAL A 223 -25.68 -9.18 6.03
N ASP A 224 -25.56 -7.85 5.96
CA ASP A 224 -26.65 -7.00 5.46
C ASP A 224 -26.51 -6.75 3.94
N PHE A 225 -27.38 -7.36 3.16
CA PHE A 225 -27.46 -7.21 1.70
C PHE A 225 -28.36 -6.03 1.26
N SER A 226 -28.83 -5.18 2.17
CA SER A 226 -29.72 -4.07 1.82
C SER A 226 -29.08 -3.08 0.85
N ALA A 227 -27.78 -2.84 1.00
CA ALA A 227 -27.02 -1.96 0.11
C ALA A 227 -26.95 -2.43 -1.35
N LEU A 228 -27.20 -3.73 -1.61
CA LEU A 228 -27.21 -4.26 -2.99
C LEU A 228 -28.49 -3.93 -3.75
N LYS A 229 -29.61 -3.69 -3.06
CA LYS A 229 -30.93 -3.51 -3.70
C LYS A 229 -31.02 -2.25 -4.56
N ASP A 230 -30.26 -1.21 -4.18
CA ASP A 230 -30.29 0.10 -4.85
C ASP A 230 -29.07 0.35 -5.74
N THR A 231 -28.26 -0.70 -6.00
CA THR A 231 -27.03 -0.56 -6.75
C THR A 231 -27.29 -0.66 -8.26
N SER A 232 -26.87 0.35 -9.01
CA SER A 232 -26.91 0.32 -10.48
C SER A 232 -25.93 -0.72 -11.05
N ILE A 233 -26.29 -1.29 -12.22
CA ILE A 233 -25.43 -2.30 -12.87
C ILE A 233 -24.12 -1.66 -13.38
N ILE A 234 -24.21 -0.44 -13.92
CA ILE A 234 -23.08 0.32 -14.47
C ILE A 234 -23.14 1.74 -13.91
N ALA A 235 -22.03 2.23 -13.40
CA ALA A 235 -21.85 3.63 -13.02
C ALA A 235 -20.40 4.07 -13.23
N LEU A 236 -20.23 5.33 -13.54
CA LEU A 236 -18.91 5.98 -13.55
C LEU A 236 -18.60 6.54 -12.15
N PRO A 237 -17.31 6.64 -11.78
CA PRO A 237 -16.92 7.23 -10.52
C PRO A 237 -17.38 8.69 -10.46
N GLN A 238 -17.88 9.09 -9.31
CA GLN A 238 -18.33 10.47 -9.10
C GLN A 238 -17.11 11.39 -8.92
N ILE A 239 -17.17 12.56 -9.54
CA ILE A 239 -16.15 13.61 -9.34
C ILE A 239 -16.53 14.38 -8.09
N MET A 240 -15.58 14.53 -7.16
CA MET A 240 -15.72 15.24 -5.88
C MET A 240 -16.94 14.79 -5.05
N PRO A 241 -17.11 13.47 -4.82
CA PRO A 241 -18.20 13.00 -3.95
C PRO A 241 -18.03 13.53 -2.53
N PHE A 242 -16.80 13.76 -2.12
CA PHE A 242 -16.40 14.44 -0.89
C PHE A 242 -15.66 15.72 -1.27
N LYS A 243 -16.21 16.87 -0.88
CA LYS A 243 -15.59 18.17 -1.19
C LYS A 243 -14.31 18.33 -0.38
N PRO A 244 -13.14 18.54 -1.01
CA PRO A 244 -11.90 18.73 -0.29
C PRO A 244 -11.95 19.96 0.62
N GLU A 245 -11.66 19.75 1.90
CA GLU A 245 -11.48 20.81 2.89
C GLU A 245 -10.02 20.88 3.31
N PHE A 246 -9.51 22.10 3.53
CA PHE A 246 -8.08 22.30 3.75
C PHE A 246 -7.82 22.66 5.21
N ASN A 247 -7.08 21.77 5.90
CA ASN A 247 -6.60 21.98 7.27
C ASN A 247 -5.08 21.84 7.29
N ALA A 248 -4.38 22.86 7.78
CA ALA A 248 -2.92 22.89 7.76
C ALA A 248 -2.27 21.72 8.52
N ASN A 249 -2.84 21.31 9.66
CA ASN A 249 -2.31 20.20 10.44
C ASN A 249 -2.45 18.87 9.70
N ALA A 250 -3.64 18.62 9.11
CA ALA A 250 -3.88 17.42 8.33
C ALA A 250 -3.01 17.38 7.06
N ILE A 251 -2.88 18.52 6.36
CA ILE A 251 -2.02 18.63 5.17
C ILE A 251 -0.57 18.31 5.53
N LEU A 252 -0.05 18.86 6.62
CA LEU A 252 1.33 18.62 7.03
C LEU A 252 1.54 17.15 7.42
N SER A 253 0.63 16.55 8.24
CA SER A 253 0.68 15.14 8.62
C SER A 253 0.68 14.23 7.40
N VAL A 254 -0.26 14.44 6.47
CA VAL A 254 -0.40 13.60 5.28
C VAL A 254 0.77 13.80 4.31
N THR A 255 1.28 15.04 4.17
CA THR A 255 2.46 15.33 3.33
C THR A 255 3.70 14.60 3.85
N LEU A 256 3.90 14.53 5.16
CA LEU A 256 5.00 13.75 5.74
C LEU A 256 4.86 12.26 5.42
N ILE A 257 3.64 11.72 5.45
CA ILE A 257 3.41 10.33 5.04
C ILE A 257 3.64 10.13 3.54
N PHE A 258 3.37 11.10 2.69
CA PHE A 258 3.73 11.04 1.28
C PHE A 258 5.26 10.96 1.07
N LEU A 259 6.07 11.63 1.90
CA LEU A 259 7.53 11.46 1.87
C LEU A 259 7.96 10.06 2.29
N VAL A 260 7.25 9.47 3.26
CA VAL A 260 7.44 8.08 3.68
C VAL A 260 7.06 7.13 2.54
N SER A 261 5.91 7.33 1.90
CA SER A 261 5.44 6.55 0.75
C SER A 261 6.43 6.61 -0.41
N ALA A 262 7.00 7.77 -0.72
CA ALA A 262 8.05 7.90 -1.72
C ALA A 262 9.27 7.01 -1.42
N THR A 263 9.58 6.80 -0.13
CA THR A 263 10.67 5.90 0.29
C THR A 263 10.33 4.43 -0.02
N GLU A 264 9.09 4.02 0.21
CA GLU A 264 8.59 2.69 -0.14
C GLU A 264 8.63 2.48 -1.67
N THR A 265 8.16 3.45 -2.43
CA THR A 265 8.18 3.45 -3.90
C THR A 265 9.60 3.30 -4.48
N ILE A 266 10.60 3.95 -3.88
CA ILE A 266 12.01 3.76 -4.25
C ILE A 266 12.42 2.30 -4.07
N GLY A 267 12.05 1.71 -2.93
CA GLY A 267 12.32 0.31 -2.62
C GLY A 267 11.67 -0.65 -3.62
N ASP A 268 10.38 -0.48 -3.88
CA ASP A 268 9.59 -1.31 -4.80
C ASP A 268 10.10 -1.24 -6.23
N THR A 269 10.36 -0.02 -6.72
CA THR A 269 10.86 0.20 -8.08
C THR A 269 12.24 -0.43 -8.27
N SER A 270 13.12 -0.30 -7.26
CA SER A 270 14.44 -0.92 -7.27
C SER A 270 14.36 -2.45 -7.18
N ALA A 271 13.54 -2.97 -6.27
CA ALA A 271 13.35 -4.40 -6.11
C ALA A 271 12.79 -5.06 -7.38
N LEU A 272 11.85 -4.39 -8.07
CA LEU A 272 11.31 -4.88 -9.33
C LEU A 272 12.36 -4.89 -10.44
N ALA A 273 13.17 -3.83 -10.58
CA ALA A 273 14.22 -3.75 -11.59
C ALA A 273 15.27 -4.86 -11.37
N VAL A 274 15.71 -5.06 -10.14
CA VAL A 274 16.69 -6.10 -9.80
C VAL A 274 16.10 -7.51 -9.94
N SER A 275 14.95 -7.77 -9.35
CA SER A 275 14.37 -9.12 -9.35
C SER A 275 13.74 -9.51 -10.67
N GLY A 276 13.10 -8.58 -11.37
CA GLY A 276 12.39 -8.83 -12.62
C GLY A 276 13.29 -8.72 -13.86
N LEU A 277 14.14 -7.69 -13.92
CA LEU A 277 14.93 -7.35 -15.08
C LEU A 277 16.42 -7.68 -14.93
N GLY A 278 16.90 -8.06 -13.74
CA GLY A 278 18.30 -8.40 -13.47
C GLY A 278 19.26 -7.21 -13.60
N ARG A 279 18.79 -6.00 -13.39
CA ARG A 279 19.57 -4.76 -13.45
C ARG A 279 19.17 -3.76 -12.39
N ASP A 280 20.05 -2.82 -12.12
CA ASP A 280 19.72 -1.70 -11.25
C ASP A 280 18.65 -0.78 -11.87
N VAL A 281 17.89 -0.13 -10.99
CA VAL A 281 16.91 0.89 -11.37
C VAL A 281 17.63 2.17 -11.85
N THR A 282 17.08 2.82 -12.85
CA THR A 282 17.60 4.11 -13.33
C THR A 282 16.97 5.29 -12.58
N GLU A 283 17.70 6.41 -12.50
CA GLU A 283 17.17 7.66 -11.89
C GLU A 283 15.85 8.09 -12.55
N LYS A 284 15.69 7.87 -13.84
CA LYS A 284 14.46 8.22 -14.57
C LYS A 284 13.29 7.33 -14.15
N GLU A 285 13.51 6.04 -13.95
CA GLU A 285 12.49 5.09 -13.50
C GLU A 285 12.04 5.42 -12.09
N THR A 286 12.96 5.66 -11.16
CA THR A 286 12.66 6.06 -9.79
C THR A 286 11.91 7.40 -9.74
N SER A 287 12.40 8.42 -10.46
CA SER A 287 11.76 9.73 -10.55
C SER A 287 10.33 9.64 -11.09
N GLY A 288 10.15 8.88 -12.17
CA GLY A 288 8.84 8.67 -12.79
C GLY A 288 7.88 7.89 -11.91
N SER A 289 8.37 6.90 -11.15
CA SER A 289 7.56 6.11 -10.24
C SER A 289 6.99 6.96 -9.12
N ILE A 290 7.83 7.73 -8.41
CA ILE A 290 7.40 8.63 -7.32
C ILE A 290 6.44 9.71 -7.86
N ALA A 291 6.76 10.29 -9.02
CA ALA A 291 5.89 11.29 -9.62
C ALA A 291 4.51 10.72 -9.96
N CYS A 292 4.45 9.47 -10.41
CA CYS A 292 3.18 8.79 -10.69
C CYS A 292 2.38 8.55 -9.41
N ASP A 293 3.01 8.05 -8.36
CA ASP A 293 2.35 7.76 -7.09
C ASP A 293 1.72 9.04 -6.50
N GLY A 294 2.46 10.17 -6.51
CA GLY A 294 1.95 11.44 -6.05
C GLY A 294 0.78 11.98 -6.89
N PHE A 295 0.96 12.08 -8.21
CA PHE A 295 -0.10 12.64 -9.07
C PHE A 295 -1.32 11.74 -9.18
N VAL A 296 -1.17 10.42 -9.19
CA VAL A 296 -2.30 9.48 -9.16
C VAL A 296 -3.02 9.55 -7.82
N SER A 297 -2.30 9.72 -6.70
CA SER A 297 -2.90 9.93 -5.38
C SER A 297 -3.67 11.27 -5.31
N ALA A 298 -3.14 12.34 -5.89
CA ALA A 298 -3.88 13.59 -6.01
C ALA A 298 -5.15 13.42 -6.87
N LEU A 299 -5.06 12.68 -7.97
CA LEU A 299 -6.21 12.33 -8.80
C LEU A 299 -7.22 11.48 -8.04
N SER A 300 -6.78 10.50 -7.23
CA SER A 300 -7.66 9.64 -6.45
C SER A 300 -8.52 10.44 -5.47
N SER A 301 -7.95 11.47 -4.84
CA SER A 301 -8.71 12.34 -3.92
C SER A 301 -9.84 13.11 -4.62
N VAL A 302 -9.66 13.50 -5.89
CA VAL A 302 -10.72 14.12 -6.71
C VAL A 302 -11.89 13.15 -6.93
N PHE A 303 -11.64 11.85 -6.96
CA PHE A 303 -12.68 10.82 -7.03
C PHE A 303 -13.06 10.29 -5.63
N GLY A 304 -12.68 11.00 -4.58
CA GLY A 304 -13.01 10.68 -3.19
C GLY A 304 -12.31 9.46 -2.65
N CYS A 305 -11.22 9.00 -3.26
CA CYS A 305 -10.52 7.79 -2.88
C CYS A 305 -9.21 8.08 -2.13
N LEU A 306 -8.71 7.08 -1.40
CA LEU A 306 -7.45 7.12 -0.65
C LEU A 306 -6.24 7.16 -1.60
N PRO A 307 -5.03 7.48 -1.10
CA PRO A 307 -3.80 7.49 -1.89
C PRO A 307 -3.52 6.14 -2.56
N ILE A 308 -3.09 6.20 -3.80
CA ILE A 308 -2.78 5.05 -4.65
C ILE A 308 -1.29 5.12 -5.01
N THR A 309 -0.56 4.08 -4.62
CA THR A 309 0.91 4.01 -4.78
C THR A 309 1.33 2.67 -5.38
N SER A 310 2.62 2.50 -5.64
CA SER A 310 3.20 1.23 -6.05
C SER A 310 2.88 0.12 -5.04
N PHE A 311 2.70 -1.12 -5.51
CA PHE A 311 2.19 -2.21 -4.71
C PHE A 311 3.24 -3.32 -4.53
N SER A 312 3.84 -3.40 -3.34
CA SER A 312 4.97 -4.29 -3.02
C SER A 312 4.67 -5.78 -3.25
N GLN A 313 3.43 -6.23 -3.01
CA GLN A 313 3.03 -7.63 -3.25
C GLN A 313 3.19 -8.03 -4.72
N ASN A 314 2.91 -7.11 -5.65
CA ASN A 314 3.05 -7.35 -7.07
C ASN A 314 4.52 -7.39 -7.49
N VAL A 315 5.40 -6.65 -6.82
CA VAL A 315 6.86 -6.77 -6.98
C VAL A 315 7.32 -8.17 -6.58
N GLY A 316 6.84 -8.68 -5.46
CA GLY A 316 7.07 -10.07 -5.03
C GLY A 316 6.59 -11.11 -6.04
N LEU A 317 5.43 -10.88 -6.67
CA LEU A 317 4.91 -11.76 -7.71
C LEU A 317 5.80 -11.76 -8.96
N VAL A 318 6.27 -10.59 -9.41
CA VAL A 318 7.23 -10.48 -10.50
C VAL A 318 8.54 -11.20 -10.17
N ALA A 319 9.04 -11.03 -8.94
CA ALA A 319 10.27 -11.70 -8.48
C ALA A 319 10.16 -13.23 -8.58
N MET A 320 8.99 -13.78 -8.28
CA MET A 320 8.71 -15.23 -8.29
C MET A 320 8.44 -15.76 -9.70
N THR A 321 7.61 -15.06 -10.49
CA THR A 321 7.14 -15.54 -11.81
C THR A 321 8.06 -15.14 -12.94
N LYS A 322 8.88 -14.10 -12.74
CA LYS A 322 9.69 -13.45 -13.78
C LYS A 322 8.87 -12.86 -14.93
N VAL A 323 7.56 -12.73 -14.76
CA VAL A 323 6.68 -12.08 -15.72
C VAL A 323 6.85 -10.56 -15.59
N VAL A 324 7.52 -9.96 -16.57
CA VAL A 324 7.84 -8.53 -16.58
C VAL A 324 7.20 -7.78 -17.76
N ASN A 325 6.43 -8.47 -18.57
CA ASN A 325 5.85 -7.90 -19.78
C ASN A 325 4.75 -6.87 -19.48
N ARG A 326 4.98 -5.62 -19.87
CA ARG A 326 4.05 -4.51 -19.64
C ARG A 326 2.69 -4.75 -20.27
N PHE A 327 2.64 -5.30 -21.49
CA PHE A 327 1.37 -5.60 -22.16
C PHE A 327 0.56 -6.65 -21.38
N THR A 328 1.23 -7.67 -20.85
CA THR A 328 0.58 -8.74 -20.07
C THR A 328 -0.01 -8.17 -18.77
N ILE A 329 0.76 -7.38 -18.02
CA ILE A 329 0.29 -6.82 -16.75
C ILE A 329 -0.76 -5.74 -16.97
N ALA A 330 -0.68 -4.98 -18.07
CA ALA A 330 -1.70 -4.01 -18.46
C ALA A 330 -3.08 -4.64 -18.70
N THR A 331 -3.16 -5.91 -19.14
CA THR A 331 -4.46 -6.60 -19.23
C THR A 331 -5.15 -6.70 -17.86
N GLY A 332 -4.38 -6.90 -16.79
CA GLY A 332 -4.89 -6.86 -15.42
C GLY A 332 -5.39 -5.48 -15.02
N ALA A 333 -4.60 -4.43 -15.29
CA ALA A 333 -5.03 -3.06 -15.01
C ALA A 333 -6.34 -2.69 -15.73
N ILE A 334 -6.50 -3.12 -16.99
CA ILE A 334 -7.76 -2.94 -17.74
C ILE A 334 -8.91 -3.72 -17.09
N ILE A 335 -8.68 -4.96 -16.66
CA ILE A 335 -9.70 -5.76 -15.95
C ILE A 335 -10.13 -5.04 -14.66
N MET A 336 -9.18 -4.45 -13.93
CA MET A 336 -9.47 -3.71 -12.70
C MET A 336 -10.34 -2.47 -12.99
N ILE A 337 -10.04 -1.70 -14.05
CA ILE A 337 -10.88 -0.58 -14.50
C ILE A 337 -12.30 -1.06 -14.85
N LEU A 338 -12.39 -2.14 -15.64
CA LEU A 338 -13.69 -2.70 -16.04
C LEU A 338 -14.48 -3.17 -14.82
N ALA A 339 -13.85 -3.87 -13.86
CA ALA A 339 -14.51 -4.28 -12.64
C ALA A 339 -15.02 -3.09 -11.82
N GLY A 340 -14.27 -1.98 -11.77
CA GLY A 340 -14.70 -0.75 -11.12
C GLY A 340 -15.89 -0.04 -11.80
N ILE A 341 -16.16 -0.30 -13.09
CA ILE A 341 -17.34 0.24 -13.79
C ILE A 341 -18.64 -0.46 -13.33
N PHE A 342 -18.54 -1.62 -12.69
CA PHE A 342 -19.67 -2.35 -12.14
C PHE A 342 -19.79 -2.12 -10.62
N PRO A 343 -20.61 -1.15 -10.14
CA PRO A 343 -20.74 -0.84 -8.72
C PRO A 343 -21.15 -2.02 -7.84
N VAL A 344 -21.80 -3.03 -8.43
CA VAL A 344 -22.17 -4.27 -7.72
C VAL A 344 -20.98 -4.94 -7.05
N PHE A 345 -19.79 -4.91 -7.68
CA PHE A 345 -18.58 -5.42 -7.05
C PHE A 345 -18.22 -4.64 -5.78
N GLY A 346 -18.24 -3.30 -5.86
CA GLY A 346 -18.00 -2.44 -4.70
C GLY A 346 -19.03 -2.65 -3.60
N ALA A 347 -20.30 -2.78 -3.95
CA ALA A 347 -21.39 -3.00 -3.01
C ALA A 347 -21.26 -4.36 -2.28
N VAL A 348 -20.95 -5.44 -2.99
CA VAL A 348 -20.67 -6.75 -2.37
C VAL A 348 -19.46 -6.67 -1.44
N LEU A 349 -18.39 -5.98 -1.85
CA LEU A 349 -17.19 -5.86 -1.04
C LEU A 349 -17.38 -4.96 0.18
N ALA A 350 -18.27 -3.96 0.09
CA ALA A 350 -18.62 -3.11 1.22
C ALA A 350 -19.46 -3.82 2.28
N THR A 351 -20.00 -5.02 2.00
CA THR A 351 -20.68 -5.85 3.00
C THR A 351 -19.71 -6.77 3.75
N LEU A 352 -18.40 -6.75 3.42
CA LEU A 352 -17.40 -7.53 4.14
C LEU A 352 -17.26 -7.04 5.58
N PRO A 353 -17.36 -7.92 6.58
CA PRO A 353 -17.26 -7.53 7.97
C PRO A 353 -15.82 -7.22 8.36
N ASP A 354 -15.69 -6.30 9.29
CA ASP A 354 -14.39 -5.92 9.84
C ASP A 354 -13.64 -7.12 10.43
N ALA A 355 -14.33 -8.05 11.11
CA ALA A 355 -13.70 -9.22 11.72
C ALA A 355 -13.06 -10.18 10.66
N VAL A 356 -13.71 -10.37 9.51
CA VAL A 356 -13.14 -11.16 8.40
C VAL A 356 -11.94 -10.44 7.80
N LEU A 357 -12.05 -9.12 7.58
CA LEU A 357 -10.91 -8.30 7.13
C LEU A 357 -9.77 -8.31 8.15
N GLY A 358 -10.10 -8.26 9.44
CA GLY A 358 -9.14 -8.36 10.53
C GLY A 358 -8.34 -9.65 10.51
N GLY A 359 -9.00 -10.80 10.29
CA GLY A 359 -8.34 -12.09 10.11
C GLY A 359 -7.33 -12.10 8.95
N CYS A 360 -7.68 -11.44 7.84
CA CYS A 360 -6.79 -11.25 6.69
C CYS A 360 -5.63 -10.29 6.99
N THR A 361 -5.95 -9.13 7.57
CA THR A 361 -4.99 -8.03 7.76
C THR A 361 -3.95 -8.32 8.82
N ILE A 362 -4.25 -9.07 9.87
CA ILE A 362 -3.25 -9.53 10.85
C ILE A 362 -2.11 -10.27 10.14
N MET A 363 -2.41 -11.19 9.23
CA MET A 363 -1.38 -11.89 8.48
C MET A 363 -0.63 -10.96 7.54
N MET A 364 -1.32 -10.01 6.89
CA MET A 364 -0.71 -9.06 5.97
C MET A 364 0.22 -8.08 6.69
N PHE A 365 -0.24 -7.49 7.81
CA PHE A 365 0.56 -6.52 8.56
C PHE A 365 1.78 -7.16 9.21
N GLY A 366 1.63 -8.40 9.72
CA GLY A 366 2.76 -9.20 10.18
C GLY A 366 3.81 -9.43 9.07
N THR A 367 3.39 -9.68 7.84
CA THR A 367 4.31 -9.80 6.71
C THR A 367 5.01 -8.49 6.36
N ILE A 368 4.38 -7.33 6.51
CA ILE A 368 5.03 -6.03 6.32
C ILE A 368 6.14 -5.82 7.37
N VAL A 369 5.86 -6.10 8.65
CA VAL A 369 6.88 -6.04 9.73
C VAL A 369 8.09 -6.90 9.37
N VAL A 370 7.84 -8.17 9.01
CA VAL A 370 8.92 -9.11 8.68
C VAL A 370 9.69 -8.68 7.43
N SER A 371 9.00 -8.11 6.43
CA SER A 371 9.66 -7.55 5.23
C SER A 371 10.61 -6.42 5.59
N GLY A 372 10.21 -5.50 6.47
CA GLY A 372 11.08 -4.45 6.99
C GLY A 372 12.31 -5.02 7.71
N ILE A 373 12.11 -6.00 8.58
CA ILE A 373 13.21 -6.71 9.29
C ILE A 373 14.16 -7.40 8.30
N GLN A 374 13.62 -8.05 7.26
CA GLN A 374 14.46 -8.67 6.22
C GLN A 374 15.28 -7.63 5.43
N MET A 375 14.68 -6.46 5.15
CA MET A 375 15.40 -5.34 4.52
C MET A 375 16.55 -4.86 5.43
N LEU A 376 16.31 -4.72 6.74
CA LEU A 376 17.35 -4.39 7.73
C LEU A 376 18.49 -5.41 7.71
N GLY A 377 18.16 -6.70 7.67
CA GLY A 377 19.16 -7.78 7.55
C GLY A 377 20.03 -7.66 6.30
N ARG A 378 19.45 -7.23 5.17
CA ARG A 378 20.20 -6.99 3.92
C ARG A 378 21.11 -5.76 3.97
N CYS A 379 20.77 -4.76 4.79
CA CYS A 379 21.62 -3.57 4.99
C CYS A 379 22.91 -3.87 5.75
N GLY A 380 23.00 -5.03 6.41
CA GLY A 380 24.09 -5.39 7.30
C GLY A 380 23.95 -4.76 8.69
N TYR A 381 24.40 -5.50 9.70
CA TYR A 381 24.35 -5.12 11.12
C TYR A 381 25.59 -4.35 11.54
N THR A 382 25.94 -3.28 10.81
CA THR A 382 26.99 -2.36 11.25
C THR A 382 26.50 -1.58 12.46
N GLN A 383 27.43 -1.16 13.36
CA GLN A 383 27.08 -0.37 14.54
C GLN A 383 26.26 0.88 14.18
N ARG A 384 26.59 1.50 13.06
CA ARG A 384 25.87 2.65 12.52
C ARG A 384 24.41 2.32 12.15
N ASN A 385 24.19 1.24 11.39
CA ASN A 385 22.84 0.82 10.96
C ASN A 385 22.01 0.38 12.16
N ILE A 386 22.60 -0.32 13.13
CA ILE A 386 21.94 -0.70 14.39
C ILE A 386 21.49 0.56 15.13
N THR A 387 22.37 1.54 15.29
CA THR A 387 22.06 2.79 16.01
C THR A 387 20.92 3.57 15.31
N ILE A 388 20.98 3.72 13.97
CA ILE A 388 19.91 4.39 13.21
C ILE A 388 18.59 3.68 13.44
N THR A 389 18.54 2.38 13.26
CA THR A 389 17.31 1.59 13.39
C THR A 389 16.77 1.60 14.82
N ALA A 390 17.64 1.33 15.80
CA ALA A 390 17.23 1.24 17.21
C ALA A 390 16.64 2.55 17.71
N LEU A 391 17.34 3.67 17.48
CA LEU A 391 16.87 4.98 17.96
C LEU A 391 15.65 5.46 17.19
N SER A 392 15.60 5.29 15.87
CA SER A 392 14.44 5.74 15.09
C SER A 392 13.18 4.97 15.46
N LEU A 393 13.25 3.64 15.60
CA LEU A 393 12.11 2.82 16.02
C LEU A 393 11.73 3.10 17.48
N SER A 394 12.70 3.18 18.41
CA SER A 394 12.40 3.46 19.82
C SER A 394 11.74 4.80 20.02
N ILE A 395 12.24 5.87 19.36
CA ILE A 395 11.65 7.20 19.46
C ILE A 395 10.30 7.24 18.76
N GLY A 396 10.20 6.74 17.52
CA GLY A 396 8.96 6.80 16.76
C GLY A 396 7.84 5.98 17.38
N LEU A 397 8.07 4.70 17.67
CA LEU A 397 7.06 3.85 18.26
C LEU A 397 6.83 4.16 19.74
N GLY A 398 7.89 4.44 20.50
CA GLY A 398 7.78 4.69 21.93
C GLY A 398 7.04 6.00 22.24
N PHE A 399 7.38 7.09 21.57
CA PHE A 399 6.78 8.40 21.87
C PHE A 399 5.29 8.46 21.45
N THR A 400 4.91 7.75 20.40
CA THR A 400 3.49 7.68 20.00
C THR A 400 2.64 6.80 20.93
N GLN A 401 3.26 5.93 21.76
CA GLN A 401 2.54 5.22 22.81
C GLN A 401 2.26 6.10 24.05
N VAL A 402 2.96 7.23 24.18
CA VAL A 402 2.83 8.20 25.26
C VAL A 402 2.70 9.60 24.67
N PRO A 403 1.55 9.94 24.02
CA PRO A 403 1.38 11.19 23.29
C PRO A 403 1.61 12.43 24.13
N GLU A 404 1.42 12.34 25.44
CA GLU A 404 1.59 13.44 26.40
C GLU A 404 3.03 13.99 26.41
N ILE A 405 4.02 13.22 25.93
CA ILE A 405 5.40 13.70 25.82
C ILE A 405 5.51 14.94 24.90
N PHE A 406 4.57 15.08 23.98
CA PHE A 406 4.50 16.22 23.05
C PHE A 406 3.72 17.43 23.62
N ALA A 407 3.18 17.34 24.85
CA ALA A 407 2.32 18.39 25.45
C ALA A 407 2.98 19.76 25.54
N ILE A 408 4.31 19.82 25.66
CA ILE A 408 5.08 21.07 25.71
C ILE A 408 5.21 21.78 24.35
N PHE A 409 4.95 21.06 23.25
CA PHE A 409 5.10 21.62 21.91
C PHE A 409 3.81 22.28 21.41
N PRO A 410 3.88 23.17 20.39
CA PRO A 410 2.70 23.73 19.73
C PRO A 410 1.75 22.63 19.22
N LYS A 411 0.44 22.92 19.19
CA LYS A 411 -0.60 21.96 18.75
C LYS A 411 -0.32 21.29 17.40
N ILE A 412 0.29 22.03 16.47
CA ILE A 412 0.67 21.49 15.15
C ILE A 412 1.67 20.34 15.29
N ILE A 413 2.67 20.47 16.16
CA ILE A 413 3.65 19.39 16.43
C ILE A 413 2.98 18.21 17.13
N GLN A 414 2.11 18.49 18.10
CA GLN A 414 1.35 17.42 18.77
C GLN A 414 0.53 16.62 17.76
N THR A 415 -0.29 17.27 16.92
CA THR A 415 -1.13 16.59 15.93
C THR A 415 -0.31 15.82 14.89
N VAL A 416 0.84 16.35 14.47
CA VAL A 416 1.64 15.74 13.41
C VAL A 416 2.45 14.54 13.91
N PHE A 417 2.98 14.60 15.14
CA PHE A 417 3.96 13.62 15.62
C PHE A 417 3.43 12.68 16.70
N ALA A 418 2.47 13.12 17.52
CA ALA A 418 1.95 12.28 18.61
C ALA A 418 1.22 11.04 18.10
N GLU A 419 0.58 11.12 16.93
CA GLU A 419 -0.23 10.05 16.36
C GLU A 419 0.40 9.41 15.10
N ASN A 420 1.60 9.87 14.72
CA ASN A 420 2.24 9.47 13.47
C ASN A 420 3.64 8.90 13.71
N CYS A 421 3.71 7.68 14.25
CA CYS A 421 4.98 7.02 14.53
C CYS A 421 5.86 6.88 13.28
N VAL A 422 5.27 6.66 12.12
CA VAL A 422 6.02 6.44 10.87
C VAL A 422 6.75 7.72 10.43
N ALA A 423 6.09 8.87 10.55
CA ALA A 423 6.74 10.16 10.27
C ALA A 423 7.88 10.45 11.25
N VAL A 424 7.70 10.12 12.53
CA VAL A 424 8.76 10.29 13.54
C VAL A 424 9.94 9.38 13.22
N VAL A 425 9.71 8.09 12.94
CA VAL A 425 10.77 7.15 12.53
C VAL A 425 11.52 7.67 11.32
N PHE A 426 10.80 8.14 10.29
CA PHE A 426 11.39 8.66 9.06
C PHE A 426 12.32 9.84 9.32
N ILE A 427 11.85 10.85 10.07
CA ILE A 427 12.63 12.04 10.38
C ILE A 427 13.86 11.69 11.23
N VAL A 428 13.68 10.90 12.28
CA VAL A 428 14.80 10.49 13.15
C VAL A 428 15.82 9.67 12.37
N ALA A 429 15.37 8.73 11.55
CA ALA A 429 16.26 7.91 10.73
C ALA A 429 17.08 8.75 9.75
N ILE A 430 16.46 9.75 9.08
CA ILE A 430 17.18 10.67 8.18
C ILE A 430 18.19 11.52 8.97
N ILE A 431 17.77 12.11 10.09
CA ILE A 431 18.68 12.94 10.91
C ILE A 431 19.89 12.11 11.36
N LEU A 432 19.67 10.93 11.90
CA LEU A 432 20.76 10.04 12.33
C LEU A 432 21.64 9.61 11.14
N ASN A 433 21.02 9.33 9.99
CA ASN A 433 21.77 8.97 8.79
C ASN A 433 22.68 10.12 8.29
N LEU A 434 22.30 11.38 8.52
CA LEU A 434 23.11 12.54 8.14
C LEU A 434 24.19 12.87 9.19
N VAL A 435 23.89 12.71 10.47
CA VAL A 435 24.74 13.14 11.59
C VAL A 435 25.77 12.09 11.97
N LEU A 436 25.41 10.80 11.93
CA LEU A 436 26.30 9.73 12.35
C LEU A 436 27.48 9.54 11.38
N PRO A 437 28.73 9.37 11.90
CA PRO A 437 29.89 9.08 11.08
C PRO A 437 29.68 7.84 10.21
N LYS A 438 30.22 7.86 8.99
CA LYS A 438 30.13 6.72 8.07
C LYS A 438 30.92 5.49 8.58
N ASN A 439 31.99 5.72 9.31
CA ASN A 439 32.91 4.70 9.84
C ASN A 439 32.70 4.54 11.35
N MET A 440 31.48 4.24 11.78
CA MET A 440 31.23 3.76 13.14
C MET A 440 31.53 2.25 13.19
N GLU A 441 32.78 1.86 13.00
CA GLU A 441 33.18 0.52 13.35
C GLU A 441 33.40 0.49 14.88
N ALA A 442 32.84 -0.52 15.53
CA ALA A 442 33.23 -0.79 16.90
C ALA A 442 34.76 -0.94 16.90
N ASP A 443 35.44 -0.27 17.81
CA ASP A 443 36.73 -0.71 18.29
C ASP A 443 36.51 -2.13 18.85
N GLY A 444 36.50 -3.09 17.94
CA GLY A 444 36.43 -4.51 18.24
C GLY A 444 37.77 -4.86 18.87
N GLY A 445 37.79 -4.71 20.17
CA GLY A 445 38.82 -5.40 20.92
C GLY A 445 38.84 -6.84 20.43
N THR A 446 39.93 -7.21 19.82
CA THR A 446 40.35 -8.59 19.65
C THR A 446 40.21 -9.27 21.00
N ALA A 447 39.09 -9.92 21.25
CA ALA A 447 39.03 -10.95 22.26
C ALA A 447 39.77 -12.13 21.65
N GLU A 448 41.10 -12.11 21.82
CA GLU A 448 41.87 -13.32 21.87
C GLU A 448 41.36 -14.17 23.03
N ALA A 449 40.78 -15.30 22.71
CA ALA A 449 40.72 -16.47 23.57
C ALA A 449 40.56 -17.72 22.70
#